data_63a109bd0c1924913f7ac37db6cc49c6
#
_entry.id   63a109bd0c1924913f7ac37db6cc49c6
#
_cell.length_a   1.000
_cell.length_b   1.000
_cell.length_c   1.000
_cell.angle_alpha   90.00
_cell.angle_beta   90.00
_cell.angle_gamma   90.00
#
_symmetry.space_group_name_H-M   'P 1'
#
loop_
_entity.id
_entity.type
_entity.pdbx_description
1 polymer ?
#
loop_
_entity_poly.entity_id
_entity_poly.type
_entity_poly.pdbx_seq_one_letter_code
_entity_poly.pdbx_strand_id
1 'polypeptide(L)'
;NRLTFLFYPTISLIKGDGLGVPDISLLPTLSKVLPVSTKALLRGDLEENEKSSGNLKKLRCYHCADCGNLLFSTDDAEVNCCGKTCLPLQIQHAEQADRLIVTKSDGEWYITSHHAMQRDHYISFVAVLTGDTLLIKKQYPEWGLETRIPFFKHGTLLWYCTKHGLFEQELSES
;
A
#
# COMPACT_ATOMS: atom_id res chain seq x y z
N ASN A 1 -22.05 -30.15 -11.80
CA ASN A 1 -21.12 -29.18 -11.21
C ASN A 1 -21.74 -28.64 -9.93
N ARG A 2 -21.37 -29.25 -8.79
CA ARG A 2 -21.86 -28.87 -7.47
C ARG A 2 -20.95 -27.80 -6.91
N LEU A 3 -21.45 -26.57 -6.72
CA LEU A 3 -20.88 -25.56 -5.88
C LEU A 3 -21.08 -25.98 -4.42
N THR A 4 -20.01 -26.35 -3.75
CA THR A 4 -20.02 -26.61 -2.31
C THR A 4 -19.93 -25.27 -1.59
N PHE A 5 -21.05 -24.78 -1.11
CA PHE A 5 -21.09 -23.68 -0.16
C PHE A 5 -20.52 -24.16 1.17
N LEU A 6 -19.36 -23.63 1.55
CA LEU A 6 -18.85 -23.76 2.91
C LEU A 6 -19.75 -22.96 3.83
N PHE A 7 -20.56 -23.66 4.60
CA PHE A 7 -21.31 -23.10 5.71
C PHE A 7 -20.32 -22.59 6.76
N TYR A 8 -20.21 -21.27 6.89
CA TYR A 8 -19.73 -20.69 8.12
C TYR A 8 -20.83 -20.89 9.17
N PRO A 9 -20.52 -21.50 10.31
CA PRO A 9 -21.49 -21.56 11.39
C PRO A 9 -21.78 -20.14 11.85
N THR A 10 -22.98 -19.69 11.66
CA THR A 10 -23.51 -18.45 12.21
C THR A 10 -23.34 -18.56 13.72
N ILE A 11 -22.43 -17.78 14.30
CA ILE A 11 -22.37 -17.60 15.74
C ILE A 11 -23.66 -16.84 16.10
N SER A 12 -24.65 -17.57 16.51
CA SER A 12 -25.87 -17.01 17.09
C SER A 12 -25.42 -16.31 18.39
N LEU A 13 -25.28 -14.99 18.34
CA LEU A 13 -25.19 -14.18 19.53
C LEU A 13 -26.47 -14.38 20.32
N ILE A 14 -26.44 -15.25 21.31
CA ILE A 14 -27.49 -15.37 22.33
C ILE A 14 -27.61 -13.98 22.94
N LYS A 15 -28.72 -13.31 22.69
CA LYS A 15 -29.15 -12.13 23.44
C LYS A 15 -29.33 -12.57 24.89
N GLY A 16 -28.26 -12.51 25.65
CA GLY A 16 -28.32 -12.54 27.10
C GLY A 16 -28.76 -11.16 27.57
N ASP A 17 -29.63 -11.13 28.50
CA ASP A 17 -30.16 -9.96 29.18
C ASP A 17 -29.04 -9.15 29.83
N GLY A 18 -28.40 -8.29 29.08
CA GLY A 18 -27.59 -7.12 29.46
C GLY A 18 -26.51 -7.20 30.55
N LEU A 19 -26.26 -8.34 31.20
CA LEU A 19 -25.34 -8.48 32.34
C LEU A 19 -24.52 -9.79 32.36
N GLY A 20 -24.47 -10.53 31.27
CA GLY A 20 -23.72 -11.79 31.19
C GLY A 20 -22.29 -11.59 30.71
N VAL A 21 -21.33 -11.89 31.56
CA VAL A 21 -19.93 -12.13 31.15
C VAL A 21 -19.92 -13.31 30.19
N PRO A 22 -19.20 -13.25 29.05
CA PRO A 22 -19.06 -14.39 28.13
C PRO A 22 -18.56 -15.62 28.87
N ASP A 23 -19.17 -16.77 28.58
CA ASP A 23 -18.75 -18.04 29.20
C ASP A 23 -17.25 -18.30 28.91
N ILE A 24 -16.50 -18.53 29.97
CA ILE A 24 -15.06 -18.82 29.91
C ILE A 24 -14.75 -20.01 28.99
N SER A 25 -15.69 -20.93 28.81
CA SER A 25 -15.57 -22.06 27.88
C SER A 25 -15.42 -21.64 26.40
N LEU A 26 -15.83 -20.42 26.04
CA LEU A 26 -15.72 -19.89 24.68
C LEU A 26 -14.34 -19.27 24.38
N LEU A 27 -13.53 -18.97 25.41
CA LEU A 27 -12.23 -18.34 25.23
C LEU A 27 -11.25 -19.13 24.36
N PRO A 28 -11.14 -20.47 24.45
CA PRO A 28 -10.27 -21.23 23.55
C PRO A 28 -10.72 -21.16 22.07
N THR A 29 -12.01 -21.05 21.84
CA THR A 29 -12.57 -20.93 20.49
C THR A 29 -12.35 -19.53 19.96
N LEU A 30 -12.56 -18.50 20.78
CA LEU A 30 -12.31 -17.10 20.43
C LEU A 30 -10.82 -16.85 20.16
N SER A 31 -9.91 -17.43 20.93
CA SER A 31 -8.46 -17.27 20.71
C SER A 31 -7.97 -17.96 19.43
N LYS A 32 -8.70 -18.93 18.90
CA LYS A 32 -8.40 -19.56 17.59
C LYS A 32 -8.90 -18.72 16.42
N VAL A 33 -10.01 -18.04 16.59
CA VAL A 33 -10.63 -17.20 15.56
C VAL A 33 -10.03 -15.79 15.53
N LEU A 34 -9.79 -15.24 16.73
CA LEU A 34 -9.05 -14.00 16.92
C LEU A 34 -7.61 -14.38 17.21
N PRO A 35 -6.59 -13.93 16.46
CA PRO A 35 -5.19 -14.27 16.71
C PRO A 35 -4.66 -13.57 18.00
N VAL A 36 -5.38 -13.76 19.10
CA VAL A 36 -5.11 -13.17 20.41
C VAL A 36 -5.01 -14.30 21.44
N SER A 37 -4.00 -14.24 22.32
CA SER A 37 -3.87 -15.25 23.37
C SER A 37 -5.04 -15.19 24.36
N THR A 38 -5.52 -16.35 24.82
CA THR A 38 -6.54 -16.45 25.89
C THR A 38 -6.17 -15.61 27.13
N LYS A 39 -4.89 -15.48 27.40
CA LYS A 39 -4.36 -14.71 28.53
C LYS A 39 -4.52 -13.20 28.35
N ALA A 40 -4.39 -12.70 27.11
CA ALA A 40 -4.63 -11.31 26.75
C ALA A 40 -6.13 -10.97 26.79
N LEU A 41 -6.98 -11.88 26.30
CA LEU A 41 -8.44 -11.75 26.37
C LEU A 41 -8.94 -11.66 27.83
N LEU A 42 -8.36 -12.43 28.74
CA LEU A 42 -8.73 -12.42 30.17
C LEU A 42 -8.24 -11.17 30.90
N ARG A 43 -7.15 -10.56 30.46
CA ARG A 43 -6.58 -9.36 31.10
C ARG A 43 -7.17 -8.05 30.58
N GLY A 44 -7.88 -8.10 29.45
CA GLY A 44 -8.33 -6.90 28.76
C GLY A 44 -7.19 -6.13 28.07
N ASP A 45 -5.98 -6.66 28.10
CA ASP A 45 -4.81 -6.13 27.38
C ASP A 45 -4.89 -6.56 25.93
N LEU A 46 -5.84 -5.98 25.21
CA LEU A 46 -5.89 -6.08 23.76
C LEU A 46 -4.90 -5.07 23.20
N GLU A 47 -3.63 -5.42 23.21
CA GLU A 47 -2.66 -4.76 22.36
C GLU A 47 -3.15 -4.94 20.91
N GLU A 48 -3.37 -3.84 20.23
CA GLU A 48 -3.64 -3.87 18.79
C GLU A 48 -2.59 -4.76 18.13
N ASN A 49 -3.04 -5.69 17.35
CA ASN A 49 -2.19 -6.69 16.71
C ASN A 49 -1.19 -5.97 15.79
N GLU A 50 -0.06 -5.55 16.34
CA GLU A 50 1.04 -4.91 15.58
C GLU A 50 1.68 -5.84 14.54
N LYS A 51 1.27 -7.11 14.53
CA LYS A 51 1.79 -8.13 13.62
C LYS A 51 0.84 -8.43 12.46
N SER A 52 0.33 -7.41 11.79
CA SER A 52 -0.02 -7.60 10.38
C SER A 52 1.26 -7.48 9.58
N SER A 53 1.96 -8.58 9.37
CA SER A 53 3.07 -8.67 8.46
C SER A 53 2.58 -8.26 7.05
N GLY A 54 3.29 -7.33 6.42
CA GLY A 54 2.96 -6.88 5.07
C GLY A 54 1.77 -5.91 5.01
N ASN A 55 2.01 -4.65 5.30
CA ASN A 55 0.99 -3.59 5.23
C ASN A 55 1.40 -2.57 4.17
N LEU A 56 0.52 -2.30 3.20
CA LEU A 56 0.78 -1.30 2.15
C LEU A 56 1.00 0.12 2.71
N LYS A 57 0.49 0.43 3.90
CA LYS A 57 0.81 1.69 4.59
C LYS A 57 2.28 1.80 5.00
N LYS A 58 2.97 0.68 5.12
CA LYS A 58 4.42 0.60 5.41
C LYS A 58 5.25 0.40 4.14
N LEU A 59 4.68 0.63 2.96
CA LEU A 59 5.37 0.42 1.70
C LEU A 59 6.74 1.12 1.69
N ARG A 60 7.77 0.36 1.34
CA ARG A 60 9.12 0.84 1.09
C ARG A 60 9.47 0.65 -0.37
N CYS A 61 10.05 1.70 -0.95
CA CYS A 61 10.56 1.66 -2.32
C CYS A 61 12.08 1.68 -2.27
N TYR A 62 12.72 0.87 -3.10
CA TYR A 62 14.16 0.81 -3.23
C TYR A 62 14.54 0.96 -4.71
N HIS A 63 15.65 1.62 -4.97
CA HIS A 63 16.19 1.77 -6.31
C HIS A 63 17.67 1.36 -6.33
N CYS A 64 18.02 0.48 -7.26
CA CYS A 64 19.41 0.13 -7.50
C CYS A 64 20.04 1.13 -8.47
N ALA A 65 21.04 1.87 -8.03
CA ALA A 65 21.72 2.86 -8.87
C ALA A 65 22.51 2.22 -10.02
N ASP A 66 22.94 0.95 -9.88
CA ASP A 66 23.77 0.29 -10.90
C ASP A 66 22.94 -0.26 -12.07
N CYS A 67 21.77 -0.85 -11.80
CA CYS A 67 20.95 -1.48 -12.85
C CYS A 67 19.55 -0.84 -13.04
N GLY A 68 19.21 0.17 -12.24
CA GLY A 68 17.90 0.83 -12.30
C GLY A 68 16.74 -0.02 -11.82
N ASN A 69 17.00 -1.16 -11.15
CA ASN A 69 15.97 -2.03 -10.63
C ASN A 69 15.17 -1.32 -9.53
N LEU A 70 13.86 -1.49 -9.57
CA LEU A 70 12.92 -0.99 -8.56
C LEU A 70 12.38 -2.17 -7.77
N LEU A 71 12.49 -2.08 -6.45
CA LEU A 71 11.99 -3.12 -5.55
C LEU A 71 11.04 -2.46 -4.56
N PHE A 72 10.05 -3.23 -4.13
CA PHE A 72 9.05 -2.78 -3.18
C PHE A 72 8.90 -3.81 -2.07
N SER A 73 8.76 -3.32 -0.85
CA SER A 73 8.49 -4.16 0.32
C SER A 73 7.32 -3.59 1.11
N THR A 74 6.51 -4.45 1.68
CA THR A 74 5.36 -4.08 2.51
C THR A 74 5.70 -3.99 3.99
N ASP A 75 6.97 -4.18 4.34
CA ASP A 75 7.53 -3.97 5.68
C ASP A 75 9.03 -3.69 5.55
N ASP A 76 9.72 -3.42 6.66
CA ASP A 76 11.17 -3.23 6.66
C ASP A 76 11.88 -4.50 6.16
N ALA A 77 12.76 -4.34 5.19
CA ALA A 77 13.49 -5.43 4.56
C ALA A 77 14.93 -5.02 4.25
N GLU A 78 15.84 -5.98 4.38
CA GLU A 78 17.18 -5.84 3.87
C GLU A 78 17.21 -6.23 2.39
N VAL A 79 17.47 -5.25 1.52
CA VAL A 79 17.41 -5.42 0.07
C VAL A 79 18.80 -5.30 -0.53
N ASN A 80 19.23 -6.32 -1.27
CA ASN A 80 20.50 -6.34 -1.97
C ASN A 80 20.27 -6.46 -3.48
N CYS A 81 20.91 -5.61 -4.26
CA CYS A 81 20.89 -5.65 -5.72
C CYS A 81 22.29 -5.32 -6.27
N CYS A 82 22.74 -6.02 -7.32
CA CYS A 82 24.07 -5.85 -7.93
C CYS A 82 25.22 -5.92 -6.92
N GLY A 83 25.08 -6.74 -5.86
CA GLY A 83 26.09 -6.90 -4.82
C GLY A 83 26.19 -5.75 -3.81
N LYS A 84 25.24 -4.82 -3.82
CA LYS A 84 25.16 -3.68 -2.91
C LYS A 84 23.85 -3.67 -2.15
N THR A 85 23.87 -3.23 -0.89
CA THR A 85 22.66 -3.00 -0.10
C THR A 85 21.96 -1.74 -0.62
N CYS A 86 20.67 -1.89 -0.95
CA CYS A 86 19.80 -0.78 -1.34
C CYS A 86 19.11 -0.23 -0.11
N LEU A 87 19.25 1.06 0.13
CA LEU A 87 18.50 1.75 1.18
C LEU A 87 17.10 2.13 0.68
N PRO A 88 16.09 2.17 1.56
CA PRO A 88 14.77 2.63 1.19
C PRO A 88 14.81 4.10 0.77
N LEU A 89 14.11 4.42 -0.31
CA LEU A 89 13.95 5.79 -0.76
C LEU A 89 13.13 6.59 0.26
N GLN A 90 13.56 7.82 0.52
CA GLN A 90 12.80 8.75 1.33
C GLN A 90 11.70 9.38 0.49
N ILE A 91 10.46 9.31 0.98
CA ILE A 91 9.31 9.92 0.32
C ILE A 91 9.26 11.41 0.68
N GLN A 92 9.10 12.26 -0.32
CA GLN A 92 8.97 13.71 -0.19
C GLN A 92 7.56 14.11 -0.61
N HIS A 93 6.92 15.01 0.15
CA HIS A 93 5.68 15.64 -0.30
C HIS A 93 5.97 16.56 -1.48
N ALA A 94 5.21 16.41 -2.56
CA ALA A 94 5.36 17.25 -3.73
C ALA A 94 4.88 18.68 -3.45
N GLU A 95 5.77 19.64 -3.58
CA GLU A 95 5.40 21.05 -3.64
C GLU A 95 4.73 21.36 -4.98
N GLN A 96 4.11 22.53 -5.09
CA GLN A 96 3.31 22.88 -6.28
C GLN A 96 4.06 22.73 -7.61
N ALA A 97 5.35 23.03 -7.61
CA ALA A 97 6.21 22.93 -8.80
C ALA A 97 6.53 21.50 -9.22
N ASP A 98 6.51 20.56 -8.28
CA ASP A 98 6.87 19.15 -8.50
C ASP A 98 5.64 18.26 -8.77
N ARG A 99 4.44 18.77 -8.51
CA ARG A 99 3.20 17.99 -8.65
C ARG A 99 2.96 17.55 -10.07
N LEU A 100 2.50 16.31 -10.20
CA LEU A 100 1.93 15.82 -11.44
C LEU A 100 0.54 16.41 -11.65
N ILE A 101 0.21 16.69 -12.90
CA ILE A 101 -1.11 17.15 -13.31
C ILE A 101 -2.02 15.94 -13.42
N VAL A 102 -3.12 15.93 -12.69
CA VAL A 102 -4.07 14.83 -12.63
C VAL A 102 -5.43 15.32 -13.08
N THR A 103 -5.95 14.73 -14.16
CA THR A 103 -7.28 15.04 -14.68
C THR A 103 -8.11 13.77 -14.80
N LYS A 104 -9.42 13.89 -14.65
CA LYS A 104 -10.33 12.78 -14.87
C LYS A 104 -10.80 12.77 -16.31
N SER A 105 -10.60 11.65 -17.01
CA SER A 105 -11.01 11.49 -18.39
C SER A 105 -11.52 10.07 -18.63
N ASP A 106 -12.71 9.94 -19.20
CA ASP A 106 -13.31 8.65 -19.61
C ASP A 106 -13.37 7.58 -18.50
N GLY A 107 -13.55 8.01 -17.23
CA GLY A 107 -13.58 7.09 -16.10
C GLY A 107 -12.21 6.62 -15.62
N GLU A 108 -11.15 7.23 -16.11
CA GLU A 108 -9.77 6.99 -15.70
C GLU A 108 -9.13 8.28 -15.17
N TRP A 109 -8.03 8.14 -14.45
CA TRP A 109 -7.12 9.23 -14.15
C TRP A 109 -6.11 9.37 -15.29
N TYR A 110 -6.05 10.56 -15.90
CA TYR A 110 -5.04 10.94 -16.87
C TYR A 110 -3.98 11.80 -16.18
N ILE A 111 -2.74 11.33 -16.20
CA ILE A 111 -1.62 11.93 -15.46
C ILE A 111 -0.59 12.41 -16.45
N THR A 112 -0.24 13.69 -16.33
CA THR A 112 0.78 14.34 -17.17
C THR A 112 1.76 15.13 -16.30
N SER A 113 2.87 15.54 -16.89
CA SER A 113 3.85 16.41 -16.25
C SER A 113 4.60 17.25 -17.26
N HIS A 114 5.05 18.43 -16.81
CA HIS A 114 6.04 19.26 -17.51
C HIS A 114 7.49 18.90 -17.13
N HIS A 115 7.67 17.87 -16.31
CA HIS A 115 8.99 17.40 -15.90
C HIS A 115 9.83 16.97 -17.08
N ALA A 116 11.13 17.27 -17.04
CA ALA A 116 12.08 16.82 -18.05
C ALA A 116 12.09 15.27 -18.10
N MET A 117 12.06 14.70 -19.31
CA MET A 117 12.10 13.27 -19.56
C MET A 117 13.34 12.92 -20.40
N GLN A 118 14.51 13.39 -19.97
CA GLN A 118 15.81 13.13 -20.61
C GLN A 118 16.40 11.80 -20.14
N ARG A 119 17.38 11.25 -20.88
CA ARG A 119 17.99 9.94 -20.58
C ARG A 119 18.52 9.80 -19.15
N ASP A 120 19.11 10.86 -18.63
CA ASP A 120 19.73 10.91 -17.29
C ASP A 120 18.84 11.59 -16.25
N HIS A 121 17.69 12.14 -16.64
CA HIS A 121 16.79 12.89 -15.81
C HIS A 121 15.32 12.68 -16.23
N TYR A 122 14.66 11.70 -15.67
CA TYR A 122 13.27 11.38 -16.01
C TYR A 122 12.53 10.76 -14.84
N ILE A 123 11.23 10.80 -14.90
CA ILE A 123 10.35 10.04 -14.00
C ILE A 123 10.34 8.59 -14.47
N SER A 124 10.86 7.68 -13.67
CA SER A 124 11.03 6.28 -14.05
C SER A 124 9.81 5.41 -13.78
N PHE A 125 8.93 5.84 -12.88
CA PHE A 125 7.63 5.22 -12.66
C PHE A 125 6.64 6.22 -12.07
N VAL A 126 5.37 5.93 -12.29
CA VAL A 126 4.22 6.51 -11.58
C VAL A 126 3.46 5.35 -10.95
N ALA A 127 3.06 5.49 -9.70
CA ALA A 127 2.30 4.47 -9.01
C ALA A 127 1.14 5.07 -8.22
N VAL A 128 0.09 4.27 -8.04
CA VAL A 128 -1.02 4.58 -7.13
C VAL A 128 -1.02 3.59 -6.00
N LEU A 129 -1.06 4.13 -4.80
CA LEU A 129 -1.17 3.39 -3.56
C LEU A 129 -2.53 3.68 -2.93
N THR A 130 -3.30 2.62 -2.68
CA THR A 130 -4.53 2.64 -1.89
C THR A 130 -4.33 1.82 -0.61
N GLY A 131 -5.40 1.58 0.15
CA GLY A 131 -5.32 0.74 1.35
C GLY A 131 -4.94 -0.72 1.08
N ASP A 132 -5.22 -1.22 -0.13
CA ASP A 132 -5.11 -2.64 -0.52
C ASP A 132 -4.45 -2.86 -1.88
N THR A 133 -4.14 -1.80 -2.62
CA THR A 133 -3.67 -1.89 -4.01
C THR A 133 -2.43 -1.02 -4.23
N LEU A 134 -1.43 -1.59 -4.86
CA LEU A 134 -0.30 -0.88 -5.44
C LEU A 134 -0.28 -1.14 -6.95
N LEU A 135 -0.57 -0.10 -7.75
CA LEU A 135 -0.50 -0.15 -9.20
C LEU A 135 0.69 0.70 -9.67
N ILE A 136 1.58 0.10 -10.44
CA ILE A 136 2.81 0.75 -10.90
C ILE A 136 2.80 0.78 -12.43
N LYS A 137 3.10 1.95 -12.99
CA LYS A 137 3.39 2.12 -14.42
C LYS A 137 4.81 2.63 -14.62
N LYS A 138 5.63 1.80 -15.24
CA LYS A 138 6.98 2.17 -15.64
C LYS A 138 6.93 3.26 -16.71
N GLN A 139 7.79 4.26 -16.57
CA GLN A 139 7.99 5.32 -17.56
C GLN A 139 9.41 5.21 -18.13
N TYR A 140 9.61 5.77 -19.31
CA TYR A 140 10.88 5.72 -20.03
C TYR A 140 11.33 7.12 -20.44
N PRO A 141 12.64 7.36 -20.53
CA PRO A 141 13.15 8.64 -21.01
C PRO A 141 12.76 8.92 -22.46
N GLU A 142 12.86 10.18 -22.86
CA GLU A 142 12.60 10.70 -24.22
C GLU A 142 11.13 10.65 -24.65
N TRP A 143 10.23 10.19 -23.79
CA TRP A 143 8.78 10.22 -23.98
C TRP A 143 8.18 11.17 -22.94
N GLY A 144 7.33 12.08 -23.36
CA GLY A 144 6.58 12.91 -22.40
C GLY A 144 5.84 12.04 -21.39
N LEU A 145 5.75 12.52 -20.15
CA LEU A 145 4.96 11.80 -19.15
C LEU A 145 3.48 11.97 -19.48
N GLU A 146 2.89 10.93 -20.03
CA GLU A 146 1.46 10.78 -20.28
C GLU A 146 1.05 9.36 -19.92
N THR A 147 0.25 9.21 -18.88
CA THR A 147 -0.19 7.87 -18.46
C THR A 147 -1.62 7.90 -17.96
N ARG A 148 -2.33 6.80 -18.19
CA ARG A 148 -3.69 6.58 -17.69
C ARG A 148 -3.68 5.48 -16.66
N ILE A 149 -4.44 5.66 -15.60
CA ILE A 149 -4.65 4.66 -14.55
C ILE A 149 -6.13 4.52 -14.27
N PRO A 150 -6.61 3.35 -13.84
CA PRO A 150 -7.99 3.18 -13.42
C PRO A 150 -8.41 4.22 -12.39
N PHE A 151 -9.68 4.59 -12.39
CA PHE A 151 -10.20 5.52 -11.41
C PHE A 151 -10.21 4.90 -10.02
N PHE A 152 -9.50 5.53 -9.09
CA PHE A 152 -9.57 5.29 -7.65
C PHE A 152 -10.20 6.50 -6.99
N LYS A 153 -11.14 6.28 -6.09
CA LYS A 153 -11.80 7.38 -5.36
C LYS A 153 -10.85 8.07 -4.38
N HIS A 154 -9.94 7.30 -3.80
CA HIS A 154 -8.94 7.77 -2.84
C HIS A 154 -7.63 7.02 -3.09
N GLY A 155 -6.52 7.68 -2.85
CA GLY A 155 -5.21 7.08 -2.98
C GLY A 155 -4.09 8.12 -2.91
N THR A 156 -2.88 7.63 -2.86
CA THR A 156 -1.66 8.42 -2.95
C THR A 156 -0.99 8.14 -4.29
N LEU A 157 -0.71 9.18 -5.04
CA LEU A 157 0.10 9.11 -6.24
C LEU A 157 1.56 9.21 -5.85
N LEU A 158 2.36 8.23 -6.26
CA LEU A 158 3.80 8.17 -6.05
C LEU A 158 4.51 8.25 -7.39
N TRP A 159 5.64 8.94 -7.46
CA TRP A 159 6.52 8.90 -8.63
C TRP A 159 7.97 9.09 -8.24
N TYR A 160 8.84 8.47 -9.00
CA TYR A 160 10.28 8.54 -8.77
C TYR A 160 11.00 9.18 -9.95
N CYS A 161 11.68 10.29 -9.67
CA CYS A 161 12.59 10.94 -10.58
C CYS A 161 14.02 10.47 -10.31
N THR A 162 14.76 10.14 -11.35
CA THR A 162 16.16 9.66 -11.25
C THR A 162 17.11 10.65 -10.61
N LYS A 163 16.81 11.96 -10.60
CA LYS A 163 17.61 13.00 -9.95
C LYS A 163 17.01 13.54 -8.67
N HIS A 164 15.68 13.68 -8.61
CA HIS A 164 15.03 14.37 -7.50
C HIS A 164 14.54 13.41 -6.40
N GLY A 165 14.46 12.11 -6.69
CA GLY A 165 14.02 11.10 -5.72
C GLY A 165 12.54 10.75 -5.82
N LEU A 166 11.98 10.23 -4.73
CA LEU A 166 10.62 9.72 -4.63
C LEU A 166 9.69 10.79 -4.03
N PHE A 167 8.60 11.06 -4.71
CA PHE A 167 7.59 12.03 -4.31
C PHE A 167 6.23 11.39 -4.12
N GLU A 168 5.41 12.05 -3.32
CA GLU A 168 4.01 11.72 -3.16
C GLU A 168 3.11 12.94 -3.25
N GLN A 169 1.88 12.73 -3.73
CA GLN A 169 0.76 13.67 -3.63
C GLN A 169 -0.54 12.90 -3.45
N GLU A 170 -1.56 13.57 -2.91
CA GLU A 170 -2.90 13.01 -2.88
C GLU A 170 -3.44 12.85 -4.32
N LEU A 171 -4.08 11.72 -4.60
CA LEU A 171 -4.72 11.46 -5.88
C LEU A 171 -6.06 12.22 -5.92
N SER A 172 -6.03 13.40 -6.49
CA SER A 172 -7.19 14.28 -6.67
C SER A 172 -7.06 15.03 -7.99
N GLU A 173 -8.17 15.49 -8.52
CA GLU A 173 -8.19 16.33 -9.71
C GLU A 173 -7.47 17.66 -9.41
N SER A 174 -6.60 18.10 -10.32
CA SER A 174 -5.76 19.30 -10.21
C SER A 174 -6.50 20.52 -10.69
#